data_485b64cf0de8522260410825559b15a6
#
_entry.id   485b64cf0de8522260410825559b15a6
#
_cell.length_a   1.000
_cell.length_b   1.000
_cell.length_c   1.000
_cell.angle_alpha   90.00
_cell.angle_beta   90.00
_cell.angle_gamma   90.00
#
_symmetry.space_group_name_H-M   'P 1'
#
loop_
_entity.id
_entity.type
_entity.pdbx_description
1 polymer ?
#
loop_
_entity_poly.entity_id
_entity_poly.type
_entity_poly.pdbx_seq_one_letter_code
_entity_poly.pdbx_strand_id
1 'polypeptide(L)'
;MKIDILTIFPEMFEKVFGTSIIGRATGTGIVEIKVHNLRDWSDDNYKSVDDKPFGGGAGMVMRVDVVDRALTDLKKPGSKVILLDTKGKMYNQKAAEVLKDEEHLILIAPHFEGIDHRVHDNLVDEVYSIGPYVLSGGELPVMVIVDSIVRLLPGALGNPKSLEEESYSEAFETEYPQYTRPAEYKGWKVPEILLSGDHKKIAEWRKVK
;
A
#
# COMPACT_ATOMS: atom_id res chain seq x y z
N MET A 1 -14.84 1.91 -2.68
CA MET A 1 -13.68 2.60 -2.08
C MET A 1 -13.05 3.53 -3.10
N LYS A 2 -12.60 4.72 -2.69
CA LYS A 2 -11.84 5.64 -3.54
C LYS A 2 -10.46 5.87 -2.94
N ILE A 3 -9.41 5.91 -3.78
CA ILE A 3 -8.02 6.19 -3.38
C ILE A 3 -7.46 7.27 -4.31
N ASP A 4 -7.13 8.43 -3.76
CA ASP A 4 -6.39 9.48 -4.43
C ASP A 4 -4.91 9.42 -3.97
N ILE A 5 -3.97 9.52 -4.89
CA ILE A 5 -2.53 9.45 -4.60
C ILE A 5 -1.87 10.73 -5.09
N LEU A 6 -1.16 11.41 -4.18
CA LEU A 6 -0.36 12.58 -4.48
C LEU A 6 1.12 12.18 -4.64
N THR A 7 1.70 12.40 -5.80
CA THR A 7 3.09 12.07 -6.13
C THR A 7 3.65 13.08 -7.13
N ILE A 8 4.96 13.09 -7.30
CA ILE A 8 5.64 13.83 -8.39
C ILE A 8 6.00 12.94 -9.59
N PHE A 9 5.73 11.61 -9.48
CA PHE A 9 6.01 10.60 -10.51
C PHE A 9 4.79 9.68 -10.75
N PRO A 10 3.68 10.20 -11.31
CA PRO A 10 2.47 9.40 -11.52
C PRO A 10 2.69 8.19 -12.44
N GLU A 11 3.62 8.27 -13.38
CA GLU A 11 3.97 7.20 -14.31
C GLU A 11 4.51 5.94 -13.64
N MET A 12 5.06 6.03 -12.42
CA MET A 12 5.53 4.87 -11.67
C MET A 12 4.41 3.89 -11.32
N PHE A 13 3.19 4.37 -11.20
CA PHE A 13 2.03 3.59 -10.76
C PHE A 13 1.30 2.84 -11.88
N GLU A 14 1.41 3.30 -13.12
CA GLU A 14 0.62 2.82 -14.25
C GLU A 14 0.67 1.29 -14.43
N LYS A 15 1.88 0.71 -14.44
CA LYS A 15 2.05 -0.73 -14.64
C LYS A 15 1.58 -1.54 -13.45
N VAL A 16 1.84 -1.08 -12.24
CA VAL A 16 1.46 -1.79 -11.01
C VAL A 16 -0.05 -1.81 -10.86
N PHE A 17 -0.70 -0.67 -11.01
CA PHE A 17 -2.15 -0.56 -10.81
C PHE A 17 -2.98 -1.01 -12.03
N GLY A 18 -2.38 -1.07 -13.21
CA GLY A 18 -3.03 -1.58 -14.42
C GLY A 18 -3.01 -3.10 -14.56
N THR A 19 -2.38 -3.85 -13.64
CA THR A 19 -2.20 -5.30 -13.78
C THR A 19 -2.75 -6.10 -12.61
N SER A 20 -2.93 -7.44 -12.84
CA SER A 20 -3.29 -8.43 -11.81
C SER A 20 -4.57 -8.06 -11.02
N ILE A 21 -4.53 -8.20 -9.70
CA ILE A 21 -5.67 -8.01 -8.79
C ILE A 21 -6.13 -6.56 -8.79
N ILE A 22 -5.20 -5.60 -8.66
CA ILE A 22 -5.53 -4.17 -8.61
C ILE A 22 -6.19 -3.74 -9.93
N GLY A 23 -5.61 -4.10 -11.08
CA GLY A 23 -6.16 -3.76 -12.39
C GLY A 23 -7.57 -4.33 -12.60
N ARG A 24 -7.85 -5.56 -12.13
CA ARG A 24 -9.19 -6.14 -12.18
C ARG A 24 -10.16 -5.44 -11.25
N ALA A 25 -9.75 -5.15 -9.99
CA ALA A 25 -10.58 -4.47 -9.02
C ALA A 25 -10.98 -3.06 -9.49
N THR A 26 -10.05 -2.34 -10.12
CA THR A 26 -10.31 -1.03 -10.75
C THR A 26 -11.25 -1.18 -11.95
N GLY A 27 -10.98 -2.15 -12.84
CA GLY A 27 -11.78 -2.40 -14.04
C GLY A 27 -13.21 -2.84 -13.75
N THR A 28 -13.46 -3.46 -12.59
CA THR A 28 -14.80 -3.87 -12.14
C THR A 28 -15.48 -2.85 -11.22
N GLY A 29 -14.83 -1.72 -10.92
CA GLY A 29 -15.38 -0.66 -10.08
C GLY A 29 -15.40 -0.95 -8.57
N ILE A 30 -14.69 -1.99 -8.10
CA ILE A 30 -14.53 -2.29 -6.66
C ILE A 30 -13.75 -1.18 -5.97
N VAL A 31 -12.74 -0.64 -6.64
CA VAL A 31 -11.96 0.51 -6.19
C VAL A 31 -11.76 1.49 -7.34
N GLU A 32 -11.83 2.78 -7.04
CA GLU A 32 -11.43 3.88 -7.92
C GLU A 32 -10.07 4.39 -7.44
N ILE A 33 -9.02 4.28 -8.27
CA ILE A 33 -7.69 4.79 -7.95
C ILE A 33 -7.34 5.93 -8.90
N LYS A 34 -7.01 7.10 -8.36
CA LYS A 34 -6.53 8.26 -9.12
C LYS A 34 -5.15 8.65 -8.63
N VAL A 35 -4.21 8.73 -9.56
CA VAL A 35 -2.86 9.19 -9.31
C VAL A 35 -2.73 10.61 -9.85
N HIS A 36 -2.35 11.53 -8.98
CA HIS A 36 -2.27 12.95 -9.27
C HIS A 36 -0.82 13.42 -9.25
N ASN A 37 -0.45 14.23 -10.22
CA ASN A 37 0.84 14.92 -10.20
C ASN A 37 0.75 16.14 -9.28
N LEU A 38 1.50 16.14 -8.18
CA LEU A 38 1.50 17.23 -7.21
C LEU A 38 1.88 18.58 -7.85
N ARG A 39 2.62 18.56 -8.96
CA ARG A 39 2.98 19.77 -9.73
C ARG A 39 1.78 20.55 -10.29
N ASP A 40 0.62 19.92 -10.38
CA ASP A 40 -0.59 20.56 -10.90
C ASP A 40 -1.17 21.60 -9.93
N TRP A 41 -0.78 21.55 -8.65
CA TRP A 41 -1.14 22.54 -7.63
C TRP A 41 -0.05 23.55 -7.31
N SER A 42 1.04 23.56 -8.09
CA SER A 42 2.01 24.64 -8.01
C SER A 42 1.47 25.90 -8.71
N ASP A 43 1.66 27.05 -8.09
CA ASP A 43 1.20 28.35 -8.56
C ASP A 43 2.27 29.11 -9.36
N ASP A 44 3.49 28.56 -9.46
CA ASP A 44 4.56 29.17 -10.25
C ASP A 44 4.69 28.55 -11.65
N ASN A 45 5.32 29.30 -12.56
CA ASN A 45 5.51 28.88 -13.95
C ASN A 45 6.42 27.67 -14.13
N TYR A 46 7.24 27.34 -13.13
CA TYR A 46 8.16 26.21 -13.16
C TYR A 46 7.53 24.93 -12.57
N LYS A 47 6.31 25.05 -12.04
CA LYS A 47 5.61 23.97 -11.33
C LYS A 47 6.45 23.38 -10.20
N SER A 48 7.06 24.27 -9.41
CA SER A 48 7.94 23.88 -8.30
C SER A 48 7.14 23.28 -7.16
N VAL A 49 7.57 22.12 -6.67
CA VAL A 49 6.95 21.38 -5.56
C VAL A 49 7.87 21.26 -4.35
N ASP A 50 9.11 21.72 -4.49
CA ASP A 50 10.19 21.61 -3.52
C ASP A 50 10.96 22.90 -3.38
N ASP A 51 11.65 23.09 -2.25
CA ASP A 51 12.53 24.24 -2.00
C ASP A 51 13.64 23.84 -1.01
N LYS A 52 14.62 24.72 -0.82
CA LYS A 52 15.73 24.53 0.11
C LYS A 52 15.23 24.49 1.57
N PRO A 53 15.74 23.57 2.39
CA PRO A 53 15.36 23.53 3.80
C PRO A 53 15.82 24.78 4.56
N PHE A 54 14.98 25.29 5.46
CA PHE A 54 15.41 26.28 6.44
C PHE A 54 16.50 25.69 7.35
N GLY A 55 17.48 26.49 7.67
CA GLY A 55 18.64 26.02 8.46
C GLY A 55 19.76 25.42 7.60
N GLY A 56 19.57 25.32 6.29
CA GLY A 56 20.52 24.71 5.35
C GLY A 56 20.49 23.18 5.39
N GLY A 57 21.37 22.55 4.62
CA GLY A 57 21.46 21.11 4.47
C GLY A 57 21.54 20.72 3.00
N ALA A 58 21.75 19.43 2.74
CA ALA A 58 21.74 18.86 1.40
C ALA A 58 20.31 18.64 0.90
N GLY A 59 20.12 18.69 -0.42
CA GLY A 59 18.87 18.35 -1.08
C GLY A 59 17.78 19.40 -0.95
N MET A 60 16.55 18.96 -1.23
CA MET A 60 15.34 19.76 -1.30
C MET A 60 14.23 19.13 -0.45
N VAL A 61 13.26 19.92 -0.03
CA VAL A 61 12.13 19.48 0.80
C VAL A 61 10.83 19.84 0.09
N MET A 62 9.87 18.93 0.06
CA MET A 62 8.56 19.18 -0.56
C MET A 62 7.80 20.26 0.20
N ARG A 63 7.22 21.20 -0.56
CA ARG A 63 6.59 22.40 -0.06
C ARG A 63 5.21 22.11 0.56
N VAL A 64 4.98 22.65 1.75
CA VAL A 64 3.70 22.54 2.47
C VAL A 64 2.53 23.18 1.72
N ASP A 65 2.73 24.34 1.11
CA ASP A 65 1.67 25.10 0.44
C ASP A 65 1.13 24.38 -0.82
N VAL A 66 1.97 23.65 -1.55
CA VAL A 66 1.54 22.84 -2.71
C VAL A 66 0.71 21.66 -2.24
N VAL A 67 1.16 20.97 -1.17
CA VAL A 67 0.43 19.85 -0.58
C VAL A 67 -0.91 20.30 0.00
N ASP A 68 -0.95 21.44 0.68
CA ASP A 68 -2.19 21.98 1.27
C ASP A 68 -3.23 22.33 0.19
N ARG A 69 -2.81 22.96 -0.92
CA ARG A 69 -3.69 23.21 -2.06
C ARG A 69 -4.26 21.92 -2.67
N ALA A 70 -3.40 20.89 -2.83
CA ALA A 70 -3.84 19.59 -3.33
C ALA A 70 -4.87 18.94 -2.40
N LEU A 71 -4.61 18.97 -1.11
CA LEU A 71 -5.52 18.39 -0.11
C LEU A 71 -6.83 19.20 -0.02
N THR A 72 -6.78 20.51 -0.13
CA THR A 72 -7.97 21.38 -0.14
C THR A 72 -8.90 21.04 -1.31
N ASP A 73 -8.34 20.70 -2.47
CA ASP A 73 -9.10 20.34 -3.67
C ASP A 73 -9.66 18.90 -3.59
N LEU A 74 -8.90 17.96 -3.08
CA LEU A 74 -9.25 16.54 -3.08
C LEU A 74 -10.06 16.08 -1.86
N LYS A 75 -9.84 16.69 -0.70
CA LYS A 75 -10.43 16.27 0.58
C LYS A 75 -11.94 16.51 0.60
N LYS A 76 -12.66 15.49 1.06
CA LYS A 76 -14.13 15.51 1.27
C LYS A 76 -14.43 15.15 2.72
N PRO A 77 -15.63 15.44 3.22
CA PRO A 77 -16.04 14.89 4.51
C PRO A 77 -15.86 13.36 4.53
N GLY A 78 -15.20 12.83 5.54
CA GLY A 78 -14.86 11.40 5.65
C GLY A 78 -13.61 10.95 4.90
N SER A 79 -12.87 11.86 4.24
CA SER A 79 -11.56 11.51 3.67
C SER A 79 -10.52 11.30 4.77
N LYS A 80 -9.72 10.26 4.64
CA LYS A 80 -8.57 9.99 5.51
C LYS A 80 -7.27 10.25 4.76
N VAL A 81 -6.44 11.14 5.28
CA VAL A 81 -5.17 11.54 4.68
C VAL A 81 -4.02 10.81 5.36
N ILE A 82 -3.20 10.12 4.58
CA ILE A 82 -2.08 9.30 5.05
C ILE A 82 -0.80 9.76 4.36
N LEU A 83 0.21 10.05 5.16
CA LEU A 83 1.55 10.34 4.71
C LEU A 83 2.45 9.11 4.89
N LEU A 84 3.30 8.82 3.90
CA LEU A 84 4.32 7.79 3.97
C LEU A 84 5.65 8.43 4.39
N ASP A 85 6.14 8.10 5.58
CA ASP A 85 7.41 8.62 6.10
C ASP A 85 8.06 7.60 7.03
N THR A 86 9.38 7.56 7.07
CA THR A 86 10.15 6.68 7.98
C THR A 86 9.87 6.95 9.46
N LYS A 87 9.38 8.15 9.80
CA LYS A 87 8.97 8.53 11.17
C LYS A 87 7.58 8.02 11.55
N GLY A 88 6.83 7.46 10.59
CA GLY A 88 5.48 6.94 10.81
C GLY A 88 5.45 5.67 11.66
N LYS A 89 4.26 5.35 12.17
CA LYS A 89 4.02 4.05 12.80
C LYS A 89 4.19 2.92 11.79
N MET A 90 4.66 1.76 12.26
CA MET A 90 4.88 0.62 11.38
C MET A 90 3.56 0.12 10.78
N TYR A 91 3.49 0.09 9.48
CA TYR A 91 2.37 -0.49 8.73
C TYR A 91 2.39 -2.02 8.87
N ASN A 92 1.22 -2.62 9.06
CA ASN A 92 1.05 -4.08 9.18
C ASN A 92 -0.35 -4.50 8.68
N GLN A 93 -0.63 -5.81 8.70
CA GLN A 93 -1.90 -6.37 8.22
C GLN A 93 -3.13 -5.77 8.94
N LYS A 94 -3.03 -5.54 10.26
CA LYS A 94 -4.13 -4.92 11.03
C LYS A 94 -4.44 -3.49 10.57
N ALA A 95 -3.42 -2.74 10.17
CA ALA A 95 -3.62 -1.41 9.59
C ALA A 95 -4.34 -1.51 8.23
N ALA A 96 -3.97 -2.50 7.38
CA ALA A 96 -4.67 -2.75 6.12
C ALA A 96 -6.15 -3.07 6.34
N GLU A 97 -6.45 -3.91 7.34
CA GLU A 97 -7.82 -4.30 7.71
C GLU A 97 -8.68 -3.12 8.20
N VAL A 98 -8.07 -2.17 8.90
CA VAL A 98 -8.76 -0.94 9.29
C VAL A 98 -8.99 -0.02 8.09
N LEU A 99 -7.96 0.16 7.27
CA LEU A 99 -8.00 1.10 6.14
C LEU A 99 -8.90 0.63 4.99
N LYS A 100 -9.13 -0.68 4.82
CA LYS A 100 -10.05 -1.20 3.79
C LYS A 100 -11.50 -0.75 3.98
N ASP A 101 -11.87 -0.38 5.21
CA ASP A 101 -13.24 0.05 5.55
C ASP A 101 -13.46 1.56 5.36
N GLU A 102 -12.41 2.32 5.02
CA GLU A 102 -12.52 3.73 4.69
C GLU A 102 -13.14 3.93 3.30
N GLU A 103 -14.04 4.91 3.18
CA GLU A 103 -14.68 5.22 1.90
C GLU A 103 -13.71 5.93 0.94
N HIS A 104 -12.84 6.80 1.49
CA HIS A 104 -11.90 7.62 0.72
C HIS A 104 -10.55 7.78 1.43
N LEU A 105 -9.49 7.30 0.79
CA LEU A 105 -8.11 7.50 1.21
C LEU A 105 -7.41 8.52 0.30
N ILE A 106 -6.61 9.40 0.90
CA ILE A 106 -5.65 10.25 0.19
C ILE A 106 -4.26 9.87 0.68
N LEU A 107 -3.44 9.31 -0.21
CA LEU A 107 -2.08 8.85 0.11
C LEU A 107 -1.06 9.83 -0.45
N ILE A 108 -0.15 10.31 0.40
CA ILE A 108 0.92 11.23 0.00
C ILE A 108 2.22 10.45 -0.10
N ALA A 109 2.83 10.44 -1.30
CA ALA A 109 4.15 9.88 -1.57
C ALA A 109 5.19 11.01 -1.54
N PRO A 110 5.93 11.23 -0.43
CA PRO A 110 7.01 12.20 -0.39
C PRO A 110 8.20 11.75 -1.23
N HIS A 111 9.01 12.73 -1.63
CA HIS A 111 10.25 12.52 -2.38
C HIS A 111 11.36 13.45 -1.87
N PHE A 112 12.54 13.48 -2.53
CA PHE A 112 13.71 14.28 -2.15
C PHE A 112 14.22 13.94 -0.74
N GLU A 113 14.50 14.96 0.10
CA GLU A 113 14.88 14.77 1.52
C GLU A 113 13.65 14.61 2.45
N GLY A 114 12.44 14.58 1.85
CA GLY A 114 11.18 14.44 2.54
C GLY A 114 10.23 15.61 2.28
N ILE A 115 9.33 15.82 3.23
CA ILE A 115 8.26 16.81 3.14
C ILE A 115 8.33 17.77 4.33
N ASP A 116 7.92 19.03 4.14
CA ASP A 116 7.85 20.01 5.21
C ASP A 116 7.06 19.46 6.41
N HIS A 117 7.64 19.56 7.60
CA HIS A 117 7.09 18.94 8.80
C HIS A 117 5.71 19.48 9.20
N ARG A 118 5.35 20.66 8.77
CA ARG A 118 4.00 21.23 8.94
C ARG A 118 2.91 20.38 8.29
N VAL A 119 3.25 19.58 7.27
CA VAL A 119 2.34 18.58 6.69
C VAL A 119 2.01 17.48 7.73
N HIS A 120 3.01 16.98 8.46
CA HIS A 120 2.81 15.99 9.53
C HIS A 120 1.90 16.53 10.64
N ASP A 121 2.15 17.78 11.05
CA ASP A 121 1.51 18.35 12.21
C ASP A 121 0.06 18.81 11.96
N ASN A 122 -0.27 19.18 10.70
CA ASN A 122 -1.50 19.94 10.45
C ASN A 122 -2.38 19.37 9.31
N LEU A 123 -1.85 18.56 8.39
CA LEU A 123 -2.54 18.23 7.14
C LEU A 123 -2.93 16.77 7.00
N VAL A 124 -2.33 15.86 7.81
CA VAL A 124 -2.53 14.43 7.70
C VAL A 124 -3.15 13.83 8.96
N ASP A 125 -3.94 12.79 8.78
CA ASP A 125 -4.59 12.08 9.89
C ASP A 125 -3.66 11.00 10.46
N GLU A 126 -2.84 10.37 9.60
CA GLU A 126 -1.92 9.31 10.00
C GLU A 126 -0.62 9.35 9.18
N VAL A 127 0.46 8.87 9.80
CA VAL A 127 1.76 8.69 9.15
C VAL A 127 2.18 7.23 9.28
N TYR A 128 2.53 6.58 8.17
CA TYR A 128 2.98 5.19 8.15
C TYR A 128 4.39 5.04 7.58
N SER A 129 5.13 4.10 8.16
CA SER A 129 6.37 3.53 7.63
C SER A 129 6.15 2.07 7.25
N ILE A 130 6.69 1.62 6.11
CA ILE A 130 6.60 0.22 5.69
C ILE A 130 7.78 -0.64 6.14
N GLY A 131 8.76 -0.06 6.84
CA GLY A 131 9.92 -0.82 7.34
C GLY A 131 11.06 0.07 7.82
N PRO A 132 12.00 -0.48 8.61
CA PRO A 132 13.16 0.24 9.14
C PRO A 132 14.29 0.35 8.10
N TYR A 133 14.00 0.96 6.96
CA TYR A 133 14.95 1.21 5.87
C TYR A 133 14.55 2.47 5.12
N VAL A 134 15.51 3.06 4.39
CA VAL A 134 15.31 4.27 3.60
C VAL A 134 15.10 3.90 2.14
N LEU A 135 14.10 4.52 1.51
CA LEU A 135 13.81 4.45 0.08
C LEU A 135 14.02 5.80 -0.58
N SER A 136 14.10 5.83 -1.91
CA SER A 136 14.25 7.07 -2.68
C SER A 136 13.03 7.99 -2.61
N GLY A 137 11.84 7.44 -2.29
CA GLY A 137 10.58 8.18 -2.21
C GLY A 137 9.44 7.33 -1.64
N GLY A 138 8.28 7.95 -1.50
CA GLY A 138 7.06 7.34 -0.97
C GLY A 138 6.25 6.54 -1.98
N GLU A 139 6.62 6.50 -3.25
CA GLU A 139 5.86 5.84 -4.31
C GLU A 139 5.74 4.33 -4.08
N LEU A 140 6.86 3.64 -3.82
CA LEU A 140 6.84 2.20 -3.50
C LEU A 140 6.07 1.90 -2.20
N PRO A 141 6.26 2.63 -1.09
CA PRO A 141 5.39 2.51 0.09
C PRO A 141 3.91 2.63 -0.20
N VAL A 142 3.49 3.62 -1.00
CA VAL A 142 2.09 3.77 -1.41
C VAL A 142 1.61 2.55 -2.19
N MET A 143 2.39 2.02 -3.12
CA MET A 143 2.03 0.81 -3.87
C MET A 143 1.80 -0.39 -2.95
N VAL A 144 2.66 -0.59 -1.94
CA VAL A 144 2.53 -1.66 -0.95
C VAL A 144 1.22 -1.52 -0.15
N ILE A 145 0.91 -0.31 0.30
CA ILE A 145 -0.32 -0.04 1.05
C ILE A 145 -1.55 -0.27 0.17
N VAL A 146 -1.57 0.26 -1.05
CA VAL A 146 -2.70 0.07 -1.98
C VAL A 146 -2.92 -1.41 -2.30
N ASP A 147 -1.85 -2.17 -2.59
CA ASP A 147 -1.98 -3.60 -2.88
C ASP A 147 -2.58 -4.36 -1.69
N SER A 148 -2.04 -4.13 -0.49
CA SER A 148 -2.49 -4.80 0.74
C SER A 148 -3.94 -4.48 1.11
N ILE A 149 -4.43 -3.26 0.82
CA ILE A 149 -5.81 -2.86 1.05
C ILE A 149 -6.74 -3.43 -0.02
N VAL A 150 -6.41 -3.25 -1.30
CA VAL A 150 -7.30 -3.61 -2.42
C VAL A 150 -7.61 -5.10 -2.43
N ARG A 151 -6.64 -5.97 -2.12
CA ARG A 151 -6.87 -7.42 -2.07
C ARG A 151 -7.83 -7.86 -0.96
N LEU A 152 -8.03 -7.02 0.07
CA LEU A 152 -8.99 -7.26 1.16
C LEU A 152 -10.42 -6.83 0.82
N LEU A 153 -10.61 -6.06 -0.26
CA LEU A 153 -11.94 -5.60 -0.65
C LEU A 153 -12.81 -6.77 -1.16
N PRO A 154 -14.08 -6.83 -0.77
CA PRO A 154 -14.99 -7.87 -1.26
C PRO A 154 -15.04 -7.93 -2.79
N GLY A 155 -14.79 -9.11 -3.34
CA GLY A 155 -14.79 -9.35 -4.80
C GLY A 155 -13.47 -9.04 -5.51
N ALA A 156 -12.45 -8.49 -4.86
CA ALA A 156 -11.13 -8.25 -5.45
C ALA A 156 -10.38 -9.55 -5.75
N LEU A 157 -10.48 -10.54 -4.84
CA LEU A 157 -9.94 -11.87 -5.06
C LEU A 157 -10.99 -12.81 -5.67
N GLY A 158 -10.53 -13.68 -6.58
CA GLY A 158 -11.40 -14.67 -7.23
C GLY A 158 -11.94 -15.75 -6.27
N ASN A 159 -11.23 -16.00 -5.16
CA ASN A 159 -11.66 -16.92 -4.10
C ASN A 159 -11.52 -16.23 -2.74
N PRO A 160 -12.64 -15.86 -2.08
CA PRO A 160 -12.59 -15.22 -0.76
C PRO A 160 -11.93 -16.08 0.33
N LYS A 161 -11.98 -17.42 0.20
CA LYS A 161 -11.33 -18.33 1.15
C LYS A 161 -9.81 -18.22 1.17
N SER A 162 -9.21 -17.62 0.14
CA SER A 162 -7.77 -17.39 0.14
C SER A 162 -7.32 -16.46 1.29
N LEU A 163 -8.22 -15.61 1.82
CA LEU A 163 -7.91 -14.72 2.95
C LEU A 163 -7.96 -15.43 4.31
N GLU A 164 -8.65 -16.58 4.41
CA GLU A 164 -8.87 -17.28 5.69
C GLU A 164 -7.61 -18.01 6.18
N GLU A 165 -6.78 -18.52 5.26
CA GLU A 165 -5.59 -19.35 5.56
C GLU A 165 -4.26 -18.59 5.28
N GLU A 166 -4.29 -17.29 5.07
CA GLU A 166 -3.08 -16.48 4.79
C GLU A 166 -2.29 -16.15 6.05
N SER A 167 -1.01 -15.81 5.85
CA SER A 167 -0.14 -15.27 6.89
C SER A 167 -0.74 -14.00 7.50
N TYR A 168 -0.54 -13.80 8.78
CA TYR A 168 -1.09 -12.69 9.58
C TYR A 168 -2.61 -12.66 9.70
N SER A 169 -3.31 -13.75 9.35
CA SER A 169 -4.74 -13.92 9.63
C SER A 169 -4.97 -14.28 11.11
N GLU A 170 -6.24 -14.28 11.55
CA GLU A 170 -6.57 -14.73 12.91
C GLU A 170 -6.17 -16.20 13.18
N ALA A 171 -6.13 -17.03 12.14
CA ALA A 171 -5.82 -18.45 12.23
C ALA A 171 -4.33 -18.77 12.13
N PHE A 172 -3.53 -17.91 11.48
CA PHE A 172 -2.14 -18.19 11.17
C PHE A 172 -1.26 -16.95 11.32
N GLU A 173 -0.18 -17.05 12.09
CA GLU A 173 0.89 -16.05 12.09
C GLU A 173 1.67 -16.12 10.78
N THR A 174 1.92 -17.33 10.28
CA THR A 174 2.50 -17.60 8.95
C THR A 174 1.76 -18.74 8.28
N GLU A 175 1.53 -18.63 6.98
CA GLU A 175 0.92 -19.67 6.17
C GLU A 175 1.80 -20.93 6.15
N TYR A 176 1.15 -22.11 6.11
CA TYR A 176 1.83 -23.40 5.98
C TYR A 176 2.53 -23.53 4.61
N PRO A 177 3.59 -24.37 4.49
CA PRO A 177 4.31 -24.57 3.23
C PRO A 177 3.41 -25.13 2.13
N GLN A 178 3.38 -24.44 0.98
CA GLN A 178 2.62 -24.86 -0.19
C GLN A 178 3.48 -25.72 -1.14
N TYR A 179 2.87 -26.76 -1.73
CA TYR A 179 3.50 -27.63 -2.70
C TYR A 179 2.64 -27.79 -3.94
N THR A 180 3.28 -27.91 -5.11
CA THR A 180 2.62 -28.13 -6.40
C THR A 180 3.26 -29.32 -7.15
N ARG A 181 2.73 -29.65 -8.31
CA ARG A 181 3.27 -30.71 -9.18
C ARG A 181 4.61 -30.31 -9.77
N PRO A 182 5.53 -31.27 -9.98
CA PRO A 182 5.40 -32.72 -9.74
C PRO A 182 5.57 -33.11 -8.26
N ALA A 183 5.07 -34.30 -7.87
CA ALA A 183 5.17 -34.80 -6.50
C ALA A 183 6.62 -35.08 -6.05
N GLU A 184 7.53 -35.34 -7.00
CA GLU A 184 8.97 -35.44 -6.77
C GLU A 184 9.73 -34.71 -7.88
N TYR A 185 10.71 -33.90 -7.48
CA TYR A 185 11.62 -33.18 -8.38
C TYR A 185 13.06 -33.27 -7.86
N LYS A 186 13.96 -33.91 -8.62
CA LYS A 186 15.39 -34.09 -8.27
C LYS A 186 15.60 -34.76 -6.89
N GLY A 187 14.73 -35.67 -6.49
CA GLY A 187 14.76 -36.31 -5.18
C GLY A 187 14.08 -35.54 -4.06
N TRP A 188 13.62 -34.32 -4.30
CA TRP A 188 12.82 -33.52 -3.36
C TRP A 188 11.36 -33.91 -3.44
N LYS A 189 10.80 -34.41 -2.36
CA LYS A 189 9.45 -34.96 -2.32
C LYS A 189 8.47 -34.03 -1.63
N VAL A 190 7.25 -33.99 -2.16
CA VAL A 190 6.09 -33.47 -1.43
C VAL A 190 5.82 -34.37 -0.22
N PRO A 191 5.51 -33.79 0.96
CA PRO A 191 5.12 -34.61 2.12
C PRO A 191 3.99 -35.59 1.80
N GLU A 192 4.16 -36.86 2.17
CA GLU A 192 3.22 -37.93 1.83
C GLU A 192 1.81 -37.67 2.34
N ILE A 193 1.69 -36.97 3.47
CA ILE A 193 0.40 -36.58 4.04
C ILE A 193 -0.44 -35.75 3.07
N LEU A 194 0.19 -34.84 2.27
CA LEU A 194 -0.50 -34.03 1.29
C LEU A 194 -0.95 -34.79 0.05
N LEU A 195 -0.38 -35.99 -0.17
CA LEU A 195 -0.73 -36.89 -1.26
C LEU A 195 -1.76 -37.95 -0.84
N SER A 196 -2.04 -38.07 0.47
CA SER A 196 -2.89 -39.12 1.04
C SER A 196 -4.37 -38.99 0.72
N GLY A 197 -4.88 -37.79 0.39
CA GLY A 197 -6.31 -37.52 0.26
C GLY A 197 -7.08 -37.48 1.60
N ASP A 198 -6.42 -37.65 2.73
CA ASP A 198 -7.02 -37.58 4.08
C ASP A 198 -7.13 -36.11 4.51
N HIS A 199 -8.25 -35.45 4.17
CA HIS A 199 -8.49 -34.08 4.45
C HIS A 199 -8.36 -33.69 5.93
N LYS A 200 -8.70 -34.61 6.85
CA LYS A 200 -8.59 -34.35 8.29
C LYS A 200 -7.13 -34.23 8.72
N LYS A 201 -6.32 -35.21 8.33
CA LYS A 201 -4.89 -35.21 8.63
C LYS A 201 -4.14 -34.07 7.92
N ILE A 202 -4.55 -33.73 6.69
CA ILE A 202 -4.01 -32.56 5.96
C ILE A 202 -4.30 -31.27 6.73
N ALA A 203 -5.53 -31.08 7.22
CA ALA A 203 -5.90 -29.91 8.01
C ALA A 203 -5.13 -29.83 9.35
N GLU A 204 -4.91 -30.97 10.00
CA GLU A 204 -4.08 -31.03 11.22
C GLU A 204 -2.61 -30.69 10.92
N TRP A 205 -2.05 -31.19 9.82
CA TRP A 205 -0.67 -30.87 9.38
C TRP A 205 -0.47 -29.40 9.10
N ARG A 206 -1.45 -28.74 8.45
CA ARG A 206 -1.42 -27.31 8.15
C ARG A 206 -1.36 -26.43 9.41
N LYS A 207 -2.01 -26.85 10.51
CA LYS A 207 -2.02 -26.10 11.77
C LYS A 207 -0.72 -26.16 12.56
N VAL A 208 0.11 -27.17 12.32
CA VAL A 208 1.34 -27.44 13.10
C VAL A 208 2.58 -26.85 12.43
N LYS A 209 2.50 -26.41 11.19
CA LYS A 209 3.60 -25.89 10.38
C LYS A 209 3.55 -24.38 10.24
#